data_ee19281710c1a1de9f052795daa8cc09
#
_entry.id   ee19281710c1a1de9f052795daa8cc09
#
_cell.length_a   1.000
_cell.length_b   1.000
_cell.length_c   1.000
_cell.angle_alpha   90.00
_cell.angle_beta   90.00
_cell.angle_gamma   90.00
#
_symmetry.space_group_name_H-M   'P 1'
#
loop_
_entity.id
_entity.type
_entity.pdbx_description
1 polymer ?
#
loop_
_entity_poly.entity_id
_entity_poly.type
_entity_poly.pdbx_seq_one_letter_code
_entity_poly.pdbx_strand_id
1 'polypeptide(L)'
;IAEEMTGRSYSSYYKNLQLIMEATRAYRKLIIIDEADRMPLSQIEDLRTLNESGSVPILLVGEPSLASMTKKADRIESRIRKPRIEFHPLDYVVLSTLYKESCGLTLTKGVAEKLVRAANADFRIAANDMQNIIRLMNINHTTTLTERLVDEFRKM
;
A
#
# COMPACT_ATOMS: atom_id res chain seq x y z
N ILE A 1 8.01 -6.08 15.81
CA ILE A 1 8.61 -6.96 14.78
C ILE A 1 8.96 -8.34 15.36
N ALA A 2 9.82 -8.42 16.42
CA ALA A 2 10.21 -9.71 16.99
C ALA A 2 8.98 -10.53 17.43
N GLU A 3 8.06 -9.93 18.16
CA GLU A 3 6.83 -10.55 18.65
C GLU A 3 5.94 -10.99 17.50
N GLU A 4 5.72 -10.13 16.50
CA GLU A 4 4.94 -10.42 15.30
C GLU A 4 5.49 -11.61 14.51
N MET A 5 6.82 -11.71 14.40
CA MET A 5 7.49 -12.75 13.61
C MET A 5 7.62 -14.08 14.34
N THR A 6 7.75 -14.06 15.66
CA THR A 6 8.16 -15.23 16.46
C THR A 6 7.21 -15.57 17.61
N GLY A 7 6.21 -14.72 17.89
CA GLY A 7 5.34 -14.82 19.06
C GLY A 7 6.08 -14.53 20.38
N ARG A 8 7.30 -14.03 20.32
CA ARG A 8 8.13 -13.73 21.49
C ARG A 8 8.80 -12.37 21.36
N SER A 9 8.98 -11.69 22.48
CA SER A 9 9.78 -10.47 22.57
C SER A 9 10.50 -10.39 23.92
N TYR A 10 11.60 -9.68 23.92
CA TYR A 10 12.40 -9.43 25.11
C TYR A 10 12.53 -7.94 25.35
N SER A 11 12.81 -7.53 26.57
CA SER A 11 13.17 -6.14 26.89
C SER A 11 14.52 -5.71 26.29
N SER A 12 15.37 -6.68 25.90
CA SER A 12 16.67 -6.44 25.32
C SER A 12 16.60 -6.34 23.80
N TYR A 13 17.08 -5.22 23.24
CA TYR A 13 17.22 -4.99 21.80
C TYR A 13 18.00 -6.12 21.11
N TYR A 14 19.17 -6.51 21.64
CA TYR A 14 20.01 -7.55 21.06
C TYR A 14 19.31 -8.92 20.99
N LYS A 15 18.57 -9.29 22.02
CA LYS A 15 17.82 -10.55 22.02
C LYS A 15 16.70 -10.54 20.97
N ASN A 16 16.01 -9.41 20.82
CA ASN A 16 15.01 -9.26 19.77
C ASN A 16 15.64 -9.31 18.38
N LEU A 17 16.78 -8.66 18.17
CA LEU A 17 17.51 -8.71 16.92
C LEU A 17 17.92 -10.15 16.56
N GLN A 18 18.46 -10.91 17.52
CA GLN A 18 18.80 -12.33 17.32
C GLN A 18 17.59 -13.17 16.93
N LEU A 19 16.46 -13.01 17.63
CA LEU A 19 15.21 -13.71 17.29
C LEU A 19 14.76 -13.45 15.85
N ILE A 20 14.79 -12.20 15.42
CA ILE A 20 14.42 -11.82 14.07
C ILE A 20 15.39 -12.46 13.07
N MET A 21 16.68 -12.39 13.33
CA MET A 21 17.70 -12.97 12.45
C MET A 21 17.57 -14.50 12.35
N GLU A 22 17.30 -15.19 13.44
CA GLU A 22 17.06 -16.65 13.44
C GLU A 22 15.80 -17.00 12.64
N ALA A 23 14.69 -16.29 12.87
CA ALA A 23 13.45 -16.50 12.15
C ALA A 23 13.57 -16.22 10.64
N THR A 24 14.38 -15.25 10.25
CA THR A 24 14.61 -14.91 8.85
C THR A 24 15.60 -15.84 8.14
N ARG A 25 16.55 -16.41 8.86
CA ARG A 25 17.46 -17.44 8.31
C ARG A 25 16.75 -18.75 7.99
N ALA A 26 15.81 -19.16 8.86
CA ALA A 26 15.02 -20.36 8.66
C ALA A 26 14.08 -20.26 7.44
N TYR A 27 13.55 -19.06 7.20
CA TYR A 27 12.63 -18.79 6.10
C TYR A 27 13.01 -17.45 5.47
N ARG A 28 13.22 -17.41 4.15
CA ARG A 28 13.46 -16.13 3.43
C ARG A 28 12.19 -15.26 3.52
N LYS A 29 12.18 -14.32 4.47
CA LYS A 29 11.05 -13.43 4.73
C LYS A 29 11.40 -12.01 4.27
N LEU A 30 10.43 -11.31 3.71
CA LEU A 30 10.44 -9.88 3.49
C LEU A 30 9.74 -9.22 4.68
N ILE A 31 10.37 -8.22 5.29
CA ILE A 31 9.73 -7.38 6.30
C ILE A 31 9.16 -6.15 5.59
N ILE A 32 7.86 -5.93 5.73
CA ILE A 32 7.18 -4.73 5.21
C ILE A 32 6.82 -3.86 6.40
N ILE A 33 7.27 -2.63 6.38
CA ILE A 33 6.96 -1.61 7.40
C ILE A 33 6.07 -0.57 6.73
N ASP A 34 4.79 -0.58 7.08
CA ASP A 34 3.83 0.45 6.65
C ASP A 34 3.88 1.66 7.58
N GLU A 35 3.48 2.83 7.08
CA GLU A 35 3.56 4.12 7.78
C GLU A 35 4.98 4.44 8.32
N ALA A 36 6.03 4.03 7.59
CA ALA A 36 7.41 4.20 7.99
C ALA A 36 7.84 5.68 8.11
N ASP A 37 7.11 6.59 7.50
CA ASP A 37 7.30 8.05 7.64
C ASP A 37 6.98 8.57 9.05
N ARG A 38 6.23 7.81 9.85
CA ARG A 38 5.91 8.12 11.25
C ARG A 38 6.95 7.59 12.24
N MET A 39 7.88 6.78 11.77
CA MET A 39 8.92 6.23 12.63
C MET A 39 10.02 7.26 12.90
N PRO A 40 10.57 7.31 14.13
CA PRO A 40 11.80 8.03 14.41
C PRO A 40 12.94 7.52 13.52
N LEU A 41 13.82 8.43 13.07
CA LEU A 41 14.94 8.08 12.20
C LEU A 41 15.86 7.00 12.83
N SER A 42 16.02 7.01 14.16
CA SER A 42 16.78 6.00 14.91
C SER A 42 16.22 4.58 14.71
N GLN A 43 14.90 4.43 14.66
CA GLN A 43 14.28 3.12 14.41
C GLN A 43 14.48 2.65 12.97
N ILE A 44 14.53 3.57 12.00
CA ILE A 44 14.88 3.23 10.62
C ILE A 44 16.35 2.82 10.52
N GLU A 45 17.24 3.43 11.30
CA GLU A 45 18.64 2.99 11.41
C GLU A 45 18.75 1.59 12.04
N ASP A 46 17.90 1.24 13.01
CA ASP A 46 17.82 -0.13 13.55
C ASP A 46 17.41 -1.14 12.47
N LEU A 47 16.41 -0.79 11.64
CA LEU A 47 16.02 -1.62 10.49
C LEU A 47 17.16 -1.79 9.48
N ARG A 48 17.94 -0.73 9.22
CA ARG A 48 19.14 -0.82 8.40
C ARG A 48 20.14 -1.83 8.97
N THR A 49 20.38 -1.77 10.28
CA THR A 49 21.29 -2.70 10.97
C THR A 49 20.80 -4.15 10.82
N LEU A 50 19.50 -4.37 10.95
CA LEU A 50 18.87 -5.67 10.72
C LEU A 50 19.06 -6.17 9.29
N ASN A 51 18.90 -5.30 8.31
CA ASN A 51 19.14 -5.63 6.90
C ASN A 51 20.61 -6.01 6.65
N GLU A 52 21.56 -5.22 7.17
CA GLU A 52 23.00 -5.46 6.97
C GLU A 52 23.48 -6.73 7.69
N SER A 53 23.12 -6.91 8.97
CA SER A 53 23.59 -8.02 9.79
C SER A 53 22.87 -9.33 9.51
N GLY A 54 21.58 -9.26 9.18
CA GLY A 54 20.72 -10.42 8.99
C GLY A 54 20.44 -10.77 7.53
N SER A 55 20.89 -9.96 6.57
CA SER A 55 20.53 -10.09 5.15
C SER A 55 19.00 -10.16 4.93
N VAL A 56 18.24 -9.46 5.78
CA VAL A 56 16.79 -9.44 5.76
C VAL A 56 16.31 -8.34 4.82
N PRO A 57 15.62 -8.65 3.73
CA PRO A 57 15.07 -7.62 2.87
C PRO A 57 13.95 -6.88 3.60
N ILE A 58 13.98 -5.54 3.53
CA ILE A 58 13.04 -4.65 4.18
C ILE A 58 12.43 -3.72 3.14
N LEU A 59 11.10 -3.62 3.13
CA LEU A 59 10.34 -2.67 2.32
C LEU A 59 9.73 -1.63 3.26
N LEU A 60 10.08 -0.36 3.04
CA LEU A 60 9.47 0.76 3.74
C LEU A 60 8.35 1.33 2.86
N VAL A 61 7.17 1.46 3.41
CA VAL A 61 5.98 2.06 2.78
C VAL A 61 5.57 3.26 3.64
N GLY A 62 5.18 4.36 3.01
CA GLY A 62 4.77 5.56 3.74
C GLY A 62 4.47 6.74 2.81
N GLU A 63 4.14 7.86 3.39
CA GLU A 63 3.85 9.12 2.72
C GLU A 63 5.12 9.69 2.01
N PRO A 64 4.99 10.65 1.08
CA PRO A 64 6.13 11.27 0.39
C PRO A 64 7.18 11.86 1.32
N SER A 65 6.82 12.20 2.57
CA SER A 65 7.73 12.63 3.63
C SER A 65 8.80 11.61 3.96
N LEU A 66 8.53 10.29 3.80
CA LEU A 66 9.49 9.21 3.98
C LEU A 66 10.71 9.40 3.07
N ALA A 67 10.49 9.73 1.81
CA ALA A 67 11.58 9.96 0.86
C ALA A 67 12.43 11.17 1.25
N SER A 68 11.81 12.22 1.79
CA SER A 68 12.50 13.42 2.27
C SER A 68 13.29 13.13 3.55
N MET A 69 12.76 12.33 4.44
CA MET A 69 13.38 11.93 5.70
C MET A 69 14.62 11.04 5.45
N THR A 70 14.49 10.04 4.59
CA THR A 70 15.60 9.13 4.27
C THR A 70 16.73 9.84 3.52
N LYS A 71 16.42 10.80 2.63
CA LYS A 71 17.43 11.61 1.93
C LYS A 71 18.30 12.48 2.86
N LYS A 72 17.77 12.86 4.03
CA LYS A 72 18.55 13.63 5.04
C LYS A 72 19.53 12.77 5.83
N ALA A 73 19.44 11.47 5.71
CA ALA A 73 20.25 10.50 6.42
C ALA A 73 21.09 9.68 5.43
N ASP A 74 22.28 10.18 5.08
CA ASP A 74 23.16 9.58 4.08
C ASP A 74 23.40 8.08 4.30
N ARG A 75 23.50 7.66 5.56
CA ARG A 75 23.70 6.26 5.95
C ARG A 75 22.55 5.35 5.55
N ILE A 76 21.32 5.88 5.59
CA ILE A 76 20.11 5.15 5.19
C ILE A 76 19.96 5.24 3.66
N GLU A 77 20.08 6.45 3.13
CA GLU A 77 19.94 6.71 1.69
C GLU A 77 20.85 5.84 0.83
N SER A 78 22.09 5.67 1.25
CA SER A 78 23.09 4.83 0.54
C SER A 78 22.74 3.33 0.52
N ARG A 79 21.80 2.88 1.35
CA ARG A 79 21.37 1.47 1.45
C ARG A 79 20.04 1.21 0.76
N ILE A 80 19.29 2.25 0.44
CA ILE A 80 18.03 2.10 -0.27
C ILE A 80 18.30 1.72 -1.74
N ARG A 81 17.78 0.56 -2.14
CA ARG A 81 17.87 0.09 -3.52
C ARG A 81 16.82 0.78 -4.39
N LYS A 82 17.19 0.99 -5.64
CA LYS A 82 16.27 1.47 -6.68
C LYS A 82 15.60 0.28 -7.40
N PRO A 83 14.41 0.44 -8.02
CA PRO A 83 13.66 1.71 -8.07
C PRO A 83 12.90 2.01 -6.77
N ARG A 84 12.69 3.30 -6.50
CA ARG A 84 11.65 3.75 -5.57
C ARG A 84 10.33 3.75 -6.33
N ILE A 85 9.30 3.23 -5.73
CA ILE A 85 7.96 3.18 -6.32
C ILE A 85 7.15 4.32 -5.70
N GLU A 86 6.63 5.19 -6.54
CA GLU A 86 5.75 6.28 -6.14
C GLU A 86 4.36 6.00 -6.71
N PHE A 87 3.36 5.99 -5.84
CA PHE A 87 1.97 5.87 -6.24
C PHE A 87 1.40 7.26 -6.51
N HIS A 88 0.85 7.43 -7.71
CA HIS A 88 0.17 8.66 -8.09
C HIS A 88 -1.32 8.58 -7.74
N PRO A 89 -1.99 9.75 -7.63
CA PRO A 89 -3.45 9.79 -7.50
C PRO A 89 -4.12 8.96 -8.60
N LEU A 90 -5.25 8.35 -8.26
CA LEU A 90 -6.00 7.51 -9.17
C LEU A 90 -6.45 8.29 -10.40
N ASP A 91 -6.17 7.77 -11.59
CA ASP A 91 -6.68 8.28 -12.85
C ASP A 91 -7.75 7.36 -13.47
N TYR A 92 -8.38 7.81 -14.56
CA TYR A 92 -9.45 7.07 -15.22
C TYR A 92 -8.96 5.78 -15.92
N VAL A 93 -7.69 5.72 -16.32
CA VAL A 93 -7.10 4.53 -16.98
C VAL A 93 -6.90 3.43 -15.94
N VAL A 94 -6.29 3.77 -14.80
CA VAL A 94 -6.08 2.85 -13.69
C VAL A 94 -7.43 2.34 -13.17
N LEU A 95 -8.42 3.25 -13.00
CA LEU A 95 -9.75 2.86 -12.55
C LEU A 95 -10.45 1.93 -13.54
N SER A 96 -10.37 2.21 -14.85
CA SER A 96 -10.95 1.35 -15.88
C SER A 96 -10.32 -0.04 -15.88
N THR A 97 -9.01 -0.12 -15.70
CA THR A 97 -8.28 -1.39 -15.55
C THR A 97 -8.76 -2.16 -14.32
N LEU A 98 -8.88 -1.48 -13.17
CA LEU A 98 -9.38 -2.07 -11.94
C LEU A 98 -10.77 -2.71 -12.13
N TYR A 99 -11.71 -1.99 -12.72
CA TYR A 99 -13.06 -2.51 -12.98
C TYR A 99 -13.05 -3.69 -13.93
N LYS A 100 -12.25 -3.62 -15.00
CA LYS A 100 -12.12 -4.71 -15.98
C LYS A 100 -11.54 -5.98 -15.34
N GLU A 101 -10.47 -5.87 -14.59
CA GLU A 101 -9.78 -7.01 -13.99
C GLU A 101 -10.53 -7.61 -12.79
N SER A 102 -11.15 -6.75 -11.96
CA SER A 102 -11.83 -7.21 -10.74
C SER A 102 -13.24 -7.75 -10.97
N CYS A 103 -13.99 -7.22 -11.94
CA CYS A 103 -15.38 -7.58 -12.15
C CYS A 103 -15.82 -7.70 -13.62
N GLY A 104 -14.89 -7.62 -14.56
CA GLY A 104 -15.17 -7.76 -15.99
C GLY A 104 -15.90 -6.57 -16.64
N LEU A 105 -16.10 -5.47 -15.91
CA LEU A 105 -16.81 -4.30 -16.41
C LEU A 105 -15.90 -3.40 -17.25
N THR A 106 -16.33 -3.09 -18.46
CA THR A 106 -15.66 -2.09 -19.31
C THR A 106 -16.35 -0.74 -19.11
N LEU A 107 -15.61 0.25 -18.60
CA LEU A 107 -16.11 1.60 -18.38
C LEU A 107 -15.90 2.45 -19.62
N THR A 108 -16.87 3.31 -19.95
CA THR A 108 -16.60 4.42 -20.87
C THR A 108 -15.73 5.46 -20.19
N LYS A 109 -14.98 6.26 -20.97
CA LYS A 109 -14.12 7.31 -20.42
C LYS A 109 -14.89 8.28 -19.52
N GLY A 110 -16.09 8.72 -19.95
CA GLY A 110 -16.91 9.64 -19.16
C GLY A 110 -17.33 9.07 -17.80
N VAL A 111 -17.75 7.79 -17.78
CA VAL A 111 -18.07 7.10 -16.51
C VAL A 111 -16.85 6.99 -15.61
N ALA A 112 -15.70 6.58 -16.16
CA ALA A 112 -14.47 6.44 -15.37
C ALA A 112 -13.99 7.77 -14.79
N GLU A 113 -13.95 8.84 -15.59
CA GLU A 113 -13.59 10.18 -15.10
C GLU A 113 -14.55 10.69 -14.01
N LYS A 114 -15.84 10.38 -14.14
CA LYS A 114 -16.85 10.75 -13.16
C LYS A 114 -16.63 10.03 -11.84
N LEU A 115 -16.31 8.74 -11.87
CA LEU A 115 -15.99 7.95 -10.69
C LEU A 115 -14.69 8.41 -10.03
N VAL A 116 -13.64 8.73 -10.80
CA VAL A 116 -12.38 9.27 -10.25
C VAL A 116 -12.62 10.59 -9.52
N ARG A 117 -13.36 11.52 -10.13
CA ARG A 117 -13.73 12.79 -9.46
C ARG A 117 -14.52 12.53 -8.19
N ALA A 118 -15.43 11.58 -8.26
CA ALA A 118 -16.27 11.21 -7.15
C ALA A 118 -15.49 10.65 -5.96
N ALA A 119 -14.44 9.90 -6.22
CA ALA A 119 -13.55 9.34 -5.21
C ALA A 119 -12.41 10.31 -4.80
N ASN A 120 -12.41 11.56 -5.27
CA ASN A 120 -11.30 12.50 -5.07
C ASN A 120 -9.93 11.91 -5.47
N ALA A 121 -9.90 11.10 -6.52
CA ALA A 121 -8.72 10.36 -6.97
C ALA A 121 -8.09 9.43 -5.89
N ASP A 122 -8.85 9.09 -4.84
CA ASP A 122 -8.43 8.16 -3.79
C ASP A 122 -8.79 6.72 -4.19
N PHE A 123 -7.78 5.85 -4.24
CA PHE A 123 -7.96 4.46 -4.64
C PHE A 123 -8.84 3.66 -3.66
N ARG A 124 -8.73 3.92 -2.35
CA ARG A 124 -9.50 3.21 -1.32
C ARG A 124 -10.98 3.54 -1.42
N ILE A 125 -11.31 4.82 -1.63
CA ILE A 125 -12.69 5.26 -1.85
C ILE A 125 -13.23 4.62 -3.13
N ALA A 126 -12.48 4.69 -4.23
CA ALA A 126 -12.89 4.11 -5.51
C ALA A 126 -13.11 2.59 -5.45
N ALA A 127 -12.28 1.86 -4.71
CA ALA A 127 -12.43 0.42 -4.52
C ALA A 127 -13.69 0.07 -3.71
N ASN A 128 -14.01 0.83 -2.68
CA ASN A 128 -15.24 0.68 -1.91
C ASN A 128 -16.48 1.02 -2.76
N ASP A 129 -16.42 2.12 -3.52
CA ASP A 129 -17.49 2.53 -4.44
C ASP A 129 -17.75 1.45 -5.48
N MET A 130 -16.70 0.81 -6.02
CA MET A 130 -16.83 -0.29 -6.98
C MET A 130 -17.70 -1.43 -6.43
N GLN A 131 -17.45 -1.87 -5.19
CA GLN A 131 -18.23 -2.94 -4.56
C GLN A 131 -19.72 -2.58 -4.43
N ASN A 132 -19.99 -1.34 -4.02
CA ASN A 132 -21.36 -0.85 -3.85
C ASN A 132 -22.08 -0.67 -5.21
N ILE A 133 -21.38 -0.18 -6.22
CA ILE A 133 -21.89 -0.05 -7.59
C ILE A 133 -22.23 -1.43 -8.17
N ILE A 134 -21.38 -2.43 -7.98
CA ILE A 134 -21.67 -3.80 -8.44
C ILE A 134 -22.94 -4.34 -7.79
N ARG A 135 -23.11 -4.12 -6.46
CA ARG A 135 -24.34 -4.51 -5.77
C ARG A 135 -25.56 -3.82 -6.35
N LEU A 136 -25.47 -2.51 -6.60
CA LEU A 136 -26.55 -1.73 -7.20
C LEU A 136 -26.91 -2.22 -8.61
N MET A 137 -25.90 -2.53 -9.44
CA MET A 137 -26.10 -3.09 -10.77
C MET A 137 -26.81 -4.45 -10.71
N ASN A 138 -26.45 -5.31 -9.76
CA ASN A 138 -27.10 -6.60 -9.56
C ASN A 138 -28.57 -6.45 -9.13
N ILE A 139 -28.88 -5.51 -8.25
CA ILE A 139 -30.25 -5.21 -7.81
C ILE A 139 -31.10 -4.70 -9.00
N ASN A 140 -30.51 -3.86 -9.84
CA ASN A 140 -31.20 -3.29 -11.01
C ASN A 140 -31.13 -4.21 -12.26
N HIS A 141 -30.58 -5.42 -12.15
CA HIS A 141 -30.42 -6.37 -13.25
C HIS A 141 -29.76 -5.76 -14.50
N THR A 142 -28.77 -4.87 -14.28
CA THR A 142 -28.04 -4.21 -15.37
C THR A 142 -26.60 -4.71 -15.44
N THR A 143 -26.09 -4.88 -16.67
CA THR A 143 -24.71 -5.28 -16.94
C THR A 143 -23.84 -4.11 -17.42
N THR A 144 -24.44 -2.93 -17.60
CA THR A 144 -23.74 -1.75 -18.11
C THR A 144 -23.82 -0.61 -17.09
N LEU A 145 -22.67 -0.07 -16.73
CA LEU A 145 -22.60 1.11 -15.87
C LEU A 145 -22.68 2.39 -16.72
N THR A 146 -23.72 3.17 -16.47
CA THR A 146 -23.94 4.46 -17.14
C THR A 146 -23.67 5.62 -16.20
N GLU A 147 -23.44 6.82 -16.74
CA GLU A 147 -23.27 8.03 -15.93
C GLU A 147 -24.48 8.31 -15.05
N ARG A 148 -25.69 8.03 -15.55
CA ARG A 148 -26.93 8.17 -14.78
C ARG A 148 -26.91 7.27 -13.55
N LEU A 149 -26.50 6.01 -13.69
CA LEU A 149 -26.43 5.07 -12.56
C LEU A 149 -25.40 5.51 -11.52
N VAL A 150 -24.29 6.11 -11.97
CA VAL A 150 -23.29 6.73 -11.06
C VAL A 150 -23.91 7.90 -10.29
N ASP A 151 -24.74 8.73 -10.94
CA ASP A 151 -25.44 9.83 -10.25
C ASP A 151 -26.47 9.34 -9.23
N GLU A 152 -27.17 8.27 -9.53
CA GLU A 152 -28.12 7.63 -8.60
C GLU A 152 -27.38 7.06 -7.39
N PHE A 153 -26.28 6.34 -7.59
CA PHE A 153 -25.45 5.81 -6.54
C PHE A 153 -24.97 6.91 -5.55
N ARG A 154 -24.63 8.07 -6.09
CA ARG A 154 -24.12 9.20 -5.30
C ARG A 154 -25.16 9.90 -4.43
N LYS A 155 -26.45 9.68 -4.67
CA LYS A 155 -27.56 10.25 -3.89
C LYS A 155 -27.99 9.35 -2.72
N MET A 156 -27.46 8.13 -2.68
CA MET A 156 -27.71 7.17 -1.61
C MET A 156 -26.75 7.36 -0.44
#